data_bec49be1eeb51553a78562dd1c308a4b
#
_entry.id   bec49be1eeb51553a78562dd1c308a4b
#
_cell.length_a   1.000
_cell.length_b   1.000
_cell.length_c   1.000
_cell.angle_alpha   90.00
_cell.angle_beta   90.00
_cell.angle_gamma   90.00
#
_symmetry.space_group_name_H-M   'P 1'
#
loop_
_entity.id
_entity.type
_entity.pdbx_description
1 polymer ?
#
loop_
_entity_poly.entity_id
_entity_poly.type
_entity_poly.pdbx_seq_one_letter_code
_entity_poly.pdbx_strand_id
1 'polypeptide(L)'
;MNINLLTDAPKHNLALMKISAYHKAMDDNVYLNWVGMFDKTYASWLYDFTMKGIASVEGGPAVDNSILPPEIESMKPDYTLYNLDFSLGYTFRPCYRGCLFCKVPKMNHPDKEHHSIWEFHDPKFNKICLLNNNTFFDPRWKETFEEIWDARLAVREHGFDLRLIDEERADALRKTRFEGDIHYAWDRMEDETKILAGLKIVPQGRVYVLVGYDTTEEEDLYRCQKIIDLKHNPYIMPFNQSKREKRFKRFIDSFMWRKYRNIKEAWKDYKV
;
A
#
# COMPACT_ATOMS: atom_id res chain seq x y z
N MET A 1 -32.82 -2.04 7.36
CA MET A 1 -32.73 -2.33 5.89
C MET A 1 -31.76 -3.46 5.63
N ASN A 2 -31.80 -4.07 4.44
CA ASN A 2 -30.81 -5.01 3.95
C ASN A 2 -29.88 -4.29 2.98
N ILE A 3 -28.60 -4.16 3.34
CA ILE A 3 -27.60 -3.41 2.60
C ILE A 3 -26.59 -4.38 2.00
N ASN A 4 -26.34 -4.27 0.69
CA ASN A 4 -25.30 -5.04 0.03
C ASN A 4 -24.09 -4.17 -0.30
N LEU A 5 -22.89 -4.67 -0.04
CA LEU A 5 -21.62 -4.03 -0.33
C LEU A 5 -20.90 -4.84 -1.40
N LEU A 6 -20.60 -4.23 -2.55
CA LEU A 6 -19.92 -4.88 -3.67
C LEU A 6 -18.51 -4.35 -3.85
N THR A 7 -17.57 -5.25 -4.10
CA THR A 7 -16.18 -4.88 -4.35
C THR A 7 -15.41 -5.99 -5.06
N ASP A 8 -14.37 -5.59 -5.77
CA ASP A 8 -13.34 -6.45 -6.34
C ASP A 8 -12.07 -6.54 -5.44
N ALA A 9 -12.10 -5.93 -4.25
CA ALA A 9 -11.02 -5.99 -3.27
C ALA A 9 -11.13 -7.28 -2.43
N PRO A 10 -10.24 -8.28 -2.61
CA PRO A 10 -10.40 -9.58 -1.94
C PRO A 10 -10.01 -9.56 -0.46
N LYS A 11 -9.14 -8.62 -0.04
CA LYS A 11 -8.59 -8.60 1.31
C LYS A 11 -9.30 -7.64 2.25
N HIS A 12 -9.55 -6.44 1.81
CA HIS A 12 -10.22 -5.38 2.57
C HIS A 12 -10.57 -4.20 1.66
N ASN A 13 -11.56 -3.41 2.06
CA ASN A 13 -11.92 -2.15 1.43
C ASN A 13 -12.38 -1.18 2.54
N LEU A 14 -11.56 -0.19 2.87
CA LEU A 14 -11.80 0.71 3.99
C LEU A 14 -13.12 1.48 3.84
N ALA A 15 -13.45 1.94 2.62
CA ALA A 15 -14.70 2.66 2.38
C ALA A 15 -15.92 1.80 2.72
N LEU A 16 -15.94 0.56 2.26
CA LEU A 16 -17.05 -0.37 2.57
C LEU A 16 -17.08 -0.77 4.04
N MET A 17 -15.94 -0.85 4.72
CA MET A 17 -15.89 -1.11 6.16
C MET A 17 -16.50 0.04 6.96
N LYS A 18 -16.29 1.29 6.53
CA LYS A 18 -16.93 2.47 7.14
C LYS A 18 -18.43 2.53 6.84
N ILE A 19 -18.86 2.23 5.61
CA ILE A 19 -20.27 2.11 5.23
C ILE A 19 -20.95 1.02 6.04
N SER A 20 -20.28 -0.14 6.23
CA SER A 20 -20.80 -1.22 7.09
C SER A 20 -21.00 -0.76 8.53
N ALA A 21 -20.02 -0.10 9.11
CA ALA A 21 -20.11 0.43 10.47
C ALA A 21 -21.27 1.42 10.62
N TYR A 22 -21.44 2.32 9.65
CA TYR A 22 -22.54 3.29 9.61
C TYR A 22 -23.91 2.60 9.59
N HIS A 23 -24.13 1.66 8.70
CA HIS A 23 -25.42 0.95 8.57
C HIS A 23 -25.70 0.04 9.78
N LYS A 24 -24.68 -0.65 10.30
CA LYS A 24 -24.85 -1.45 11.53
C LYS A 24 -25.23 -0.60 12.74
N ALA A 25 -24.71 0.64 12.83
CA ALA A 25 -25.10 1.58 13.89
C ALA A 25 -26.58 2.03 13.78
N MET A 26 -27.24 1.81 12.63
CA MET A 26 -28.66 2.03 12.40
C MET A 26 -29.49 0.73 12.44
N ASP A 27 -28.93 -0.35 12.99
CA ASP A 27 -29.58 -1.68 13.06
C ASP A 27 -29.91 -2.27 11.67
N ASP A 28 -29.19 -1.90 10.62
CA ASP A 28 -29.33 -2.48 9.29
C ASP A 28 -28.55 -3.80 9.18
N ASN A 29 -29.05 -4.75 8.38
CA ASN A 29 -28.33 -5.95 8.02
C ASN A 29 -27.36 -5.65 6.86
N VAL A 30 -26.08 -5.97 7.01
CA VAL A 30 -25.04 -5.68 6.01
C VAL A 30 -24.46 -6.98 5.47
N TYR A 31 -24.36 -7.07 4.15
CA TYR A 31 -23.84 -8.22 3.41
C TYR A 31 -22.70 -7.78 2.49
N LEU A 32 -21.72 -8.66 2.25
CA LEU A 32 -20.59 -8.39 1.36
C LEU A 32 -20.61 -9.34 0.16
N ASN A 33 -20.69 -8.78 -1.05
CA ASN A 33 -20.69 -9.52 -2.32
C ASN A 33 -21.78 -10.60 -2.43
N TRP A 34 -22.96 -10.34 -1.88
CA TRP A 34 -24.07 -11.28 -1.97
C TRP A 34 -24.93 -11.06 -3.21
N VAL A 35 -25.58 -12.13 -3.67
CA VAL A 35 -26.52 -12.10 -4.77
C VAL A 35 -27.94 -12.17 -4.18
N GLY A 36 -28.79 -11.23 -4.54
CA GLY A 36 -30.16 -11.16 -4.04
C GLY A 36 -30.80 -9.79 -4.24
N MET A 37 -31.95 -9.58 -3.62
CA MET A 37 -32.64 -8.28 -3.57
C MET A 37 -32.27 -7.58 -2.26
N PHE A 38 -31.87 -6.34 -2.35
CA PHE A 38 -31.45 -5.49 -1.24
C PHE A 38 -32.15 -4.14 -1.32
N ASP A 39 -32.38 -3.51 -0.17
CA ASP A 39 -32.95 -2.18 -0.11
C ASP A 39 -32.02 -1.13 -0.68
N LYS A 40 -30.69 -1.33 -0.46
CA LYS A 40 -29.63 -0.48 -1.02
C LYS A 40 -28.36 -1.27 -1.29
N THR A 41 -27.67 -0.93 -2.37
CA THR A 41 -26.38 -1.53 -2.73
C THR A 41 -25.35 -0.42 -2.94
N TYR A 42 -24.22 -0.53 -2.24
CA TYR A 42 -23.03 0.30 -2.44
C TYR A 42 -21.96 -0.52 -3.14
N ALA A 43 -21.18 0.11 -4.01
CA ALA A 43 -20.01 -0.53 -4.63
C ALA A 43 -18.76 0.32 -4.51
N SER A 44 -17.62 -0.33 -4.27
CA SER A 44 -16.31 0.31 -4.31
C SER A 44 -15.35 -0.56 -5.15
N TRP A 45 -15.04 -0.08 -6.35
CA TRP A 45 -14.25 -0.78 -7.34
C TRP A 45 -12.81 -0.26 -7.38
N LEU A 46 -11.83 -1.16 -7.26
CA LEU A 46 -10.41 -0.83 -7.27
C LEU A 46 -9.79 -0.94 -8.67
N TYR A 47 -10.28 -1.88 -9.50
CA TYR A 47 -9.67 -2.23 -10.77
C TYR A 47 -10.57 -1.93 -11.96
N ASP A 48 -10.01 -1.31 -13.00
CA ASP A 48 -10.73 -0.92 -14.21
C ASP A 48 -11.14 -2.14 -15.06
N PHE A 49 -10.42 -3.25 -14.95
CA PHE A 49 -10.60 -4.48 -15.74
C PHE A 49 -11.57 -5.49 -15.11
N THR A 50 -12.07 -5.24 -13.91
CA THR A 50 -13.01 -6.13 -13.24
C THR A 50 -14.43 -5.89 -13.76
N MET A 51 -15.20 -6.96 -13.95
CA MET A 51 -16.63 -6.85 -14.26
C MET A 51 -17.38 -6.31 -13.05
N LYS A 52 -18.05 -5.17 -13.23
CA LYS A 52 -18.76 -4.45 -12.17
C LYS A 52 -20.20 -4.93 -12.06
N GLY A 53 -20.65 -5.14 -10.83
CA GLY A 53 -22.07 -5.37 -10.53
C GLY A 53 -22.87 -4.06 -10.54
N ILE A 54 -24.20 -4.17 -10.52
CA ILE A 54 -25.09 -3.01 -10.44
C ILE A 54 -25.22 -2.57 -8.98
N ALA A 55 -25.02 -1.29 -8.72
CA ALA A 55 -25.16 -0.70 -7.39
C ALA A 55 -25.98 0.60 -7.44
N SER A 56 -26.59 0.96 -6.31
CA SER A 56 -27.32 2.23 -6.16
C SER A 56 -26.35 3.42 -6.00
N VAL A 57 -25.19 3.15 -5.40
CA VAL A 57 -24.11 4.13 -5.19
C VAL A 57 -22.79 3.46 -5.51
N GLU A 58 -22.01 4.05 -6.38
CA GLU A 58 -20.72 3.52 -6.79
C GLU A 58 -19.60 4.53 -6.52
N GLY A 59 -18.42 4.02 -6.22
CA GLY A 59 -17.20 4.81 -6.04
C GLY A 59 -15.93 3.95 -6.13
N GLY A 60 -14.83 4.52 -5.70
CA GLY A 60 -13.51 3.90 -5.71
C GLY A 60 -12.68 4.25 -6.95
N PRO A 61 -11.37 3.93 -6.94
CA PRO A 61 -10.40 4.38 -7.96
C PRO A 61 -10.69 3.97 -9.41
N ALA A 62 -11.56 2.98 -9.61
CA ALA A 62 -11.97 2.50 -10.94
C ALA A 62 -13.29 3.10 -11.44
N VAL A 63 -13.92 3.99 -10.68
CA VAL A 63 -15.17 4.69 -11.07
C VAL A 63 -14.96 6.18 -11.02
N ASP A 64 -14.91 6.71 -9.83
CA ASP A 64 -14.56 8.07 -9.52
C ASP A 64 -13.77 8.11 -8.21
N ASN A 65 -13.20 9.26 -7.89
CA ASN A 65 -12.49 9.45 -6.63
C ASN A 65 -13.37 10.19 -5.61
N SER A 66 -14.67 9.88 -5.57
CA SER A 66 -15.59 10.49 -4.62
C SER A 66 -15.17 10.20 -3.18
N ILE A 67 -15.37 11.18 -2.34
CA ILE A 67 -15.12 11.09 -0.90
C ILE A 67 -16.42 10.65 -0.23
N LEU A 68 -16.32 9.80 0.79
CA LEU A 68 -17.48 9.40 1.58
C LEU A 68 -18.10 10.62 2.27
N PRO A 69 -19.44 10.64 2.47
CA PRO A 69 -20.08 11.64 3.31
C PRO A 69 -19.41 11.74 4.68
N PRO A 70 -19.29 12.94 5.28
CA PRO A 70 -18.55 13.13 6.54
C PRO A 70 -19.01 12.21 7.68
N GLU A 71 -20.31 11.94 7.77
CA GLU A 71 -20.90 11.05 8.77
C GLU A 71 -20.46 9.58 8.62
N ILE A 72 -20.13 9.16 7.41
CA ILE A 72 -19.59 7.81 7.13
C ILE A 72 -18.05 7.86 7.23
N GLU A 73 -17.41 8.93 6.71
CA GLU A 73 -15.95 9.05 6.75
C GLU A 73 -15.40 9.05 8.18
N SER A 74 -16.14 9.62 9.15
CA SER A 74 -15.79 9.63 10.57
C SER A 74 -16.01 8.30 11.30
N MET A 75 -16.66 7.31 10.66
CA MET A 75 -16.90 6.02 11.29
C MET A 75 -15.61 5.23 11.47
N LYS A 76 -15.46 4.60 12.65
CA LYS A 76 -14.42 3.57 12.85
C LYS A 76 -14.76 2.37 11.95
N PRO A 77 -13.78 1.78 11.26
CA PRO A 77 -14.03 0.69 10.32
C PRO A 77 -14.65 -0.55 10.99
N ASP A 78 -15.60 -1.19 10.33
CA ASP A 78 -16.12 -2.50 10.75
C ASP A 78 -15.17 -3.62 10.33
N TYR A 79 -14.33 -4.06 11.24
CA TYR A 79 -13.35 -5.11 11.01
C TYR A 79 -13.98 -6.50 10.84
N THR A 80 -15.25 -6.68 11.27
CA THR A 80 -15.94 -7.95 11.14
C THR A 80 -16.36 -8.24 9.69
N LEU A 81 -16.53 -7.19 8.86
CA LEU A 81 -16.93 -7.33 7.46
C LEU A 81 -15.99 -8.24 6.65
N TYR A 82 -14.70 -8.19 6.95
CA TYR A 82 -13.67 -9.01 6.31
C TYR A 82 -13.00 -10.01 7.27
N ASN A 83 -13.51 -10.13 8.49
CA ASN A 83 -12.94 -10.96 9.54
C ASN A 83 -11.43 -10.68 9.76
N LEU A 84 -11.07 -9.41 9.87
CA LEU A 84 -9.68 -8.97 10.04
C LEU A 84 -9.19 -9.20 11.48
N ASP A 85 -7.90 -9.49 11.60
CA ASP A 85 -7.16 -9.61 12.87
C ASP A 85 -6.22 -8.42 13.13
N PHE A 86 -6.41 -7.32 12.41
CA PHE A 86 -5.63 -6.09 12.50
C PHE A 86 -6.49 -4.87 12.20
N SER A 87 -6.06 -3.72 12.72
CA SER A 87 -6.65 -2.43 12.37
C SER A 87 -6.05 -1.87 11.08
N LEU A 88 -6.85 -1.14 10.30
CA LEU A 88 -6.34 -0.43 9.13
C LEU A 88 -7.00 0.92 8.96
N GLY A 89 -6.22 1.89 8.50
CA GLY A 89 -6.68 3.25 8.26
C GLY A 89 -5.55 4.18 7.80
N TYR A 90 -5.88 5.46 7.74
CA TYR A 90 -4.95 6.52 7.37
C TYR A 90 -4.66 7.40 8.58
N THR A 91 -3.39 7.72 8.82
CA THR A 91 -2.99 8.86 9.66
C THR A 91 -2.68 10.08 8.80
N PHE A 92 -2.35 9.88 7.51
CA PHE A 92 -2.12 10.95 6.55
C PHE A 92 -2.34 10.44 5.12
N ARG A 93 -3.24 11.06 4.36
CA ARG A 93 -3.57 10.60 3.00
C ARG A 93 -2.73 11.24 1.89
N PRO A 94 -2.35 12.54 1.96
CA PRO A 94 -1.67 13.19 0.84
C PRO A 94 -0.32 12.57 0.49
N CYS A 95 0.03 12.64 -0.79
CA CYS A 95 1.39 12.44 -1.29
C CYS A 95 1.71 13.57 -2.26
N TYR A 96 2.77 14.34 -1.99
CA TYR A 96 3.14 15.53 -2.76
C TYR A 96 4.14 15.25 -3.90
N ARG A 97 4.40 13.99 -4.23
CA ARG A 97 5.40 13.62 -5.25
C ARG A 97 4.99 13.93 -6.69
N GLY A 98 3.73 13.84 -7.02
CA GLY A 98 3.26 14.07 -8.39
C GLY A 98 3.83 13.09 -9.43
N CYS A 99 4.17 11.84 -9.04
CA CYS A 99 4.72 10.85 -9.95
C CYS A 99 3.75 10.56 -11.09
N LEU A 100 4.19 10.68 -12.36
CA LEU A 100 3.33 10.56 -13.54
C LEU A 100 2.72 9.16 -13.72
N PHE A 101 3.39 8.12 -13.23
CA PHE A 101 2.90 6.74 -13.26
C PHE A 101 1.91 6.41 -12.13
N CYS A 102 1.78 7.29 -11.13
CA CYS A 102 1.00 7.04 -9.92
C CYS A 102 -0.42 7.60 -10.05
N LYS A 103 -1.41 6.87 -9.53
CA LYS A 103 -2.81 7.34 -9.47
C LYS A 103 -3.05 8.35 -8.34
N VAL A 104 -2.24 8.34 -7.27
CA VAL A 104 -2.44 9.16 -6.05
C VAL A 104 -2.59 10.66 -6.33
N PRO A 105 -1.80 11.31 -7.21
CA PRO A 105 -1.99 12.72 -7.52
C PRO A 105 -3.34 13.08 -8.14
N LYS A 106 -4.04 12.08 -8.68
CA LYS A 106 -5.36 12.25 -9.32
C LYS A 106 -6.52 11.87 -8.39
N MET A 107 -6.21 11.41 -7.18
CA MET A 107 -7.22 11.02 -6.18
C MET A 107 -7.63 12.23 -5.34
N ASN A 108 -8.91 12.30 -5.01
CA ASN A 108 -9.39 13.23 -4.00
C ASN A 108 -9.02 12.71 -2.60
N HIS A 109 -8.71 13.63 -1.70
CA HIS A 109 -8.47 13.33 -0.31
C HIS A 109 -9.45 14.14 0.54
N PRO A 110 -10.05 13.56 1.61
CA PRO A 110 -11.03 14.25 2.44
C PRO A 110 -10.42 15.49 3.12
N ASP A 111 -9.14 15.40 3.50
CA ASP A 111 -8.37 16.48 4.11
C ASP A 111 -6.87 16.30 3.86
N LYS A 112 -6.07 17.22 4.40
CA LYS A 112 -4.61 17.20 4.39
C LYS A 112 -4.03 17.18 5.81
N GLU A 113 -4.84 16.80 6.77
CA GLU A 113 -4.49 16.82 8.18
C GLU A 113 -3.92 15.47 8.64
N HIS A 114 -3.23 15.52 9.75
CA HIS A 114 -2.80 14.36 10.49
C HIS A 114 -3.95 13.84 11.35
N HIS A 115 -4.12 12.53 11.35
CA HIS A 115 -5.08 11.80 12.17
C HIS A 115 -4.37 10.84 13.11
N SER A 116 -4.90 10.70 14.31
CA SER A 116 -4.43 9.70 15.27
C SER A 116 -4.81 8.28 14.82
N ILE A 117 -3.96 7.30 15.15
CA ILE A 117 -4.32 5.88 14.93
C ILE A 117 -5.58 5.50 15.72
N TRP A 118 -5.86 6.17 16.84
CA TRP A 118 -7.00 5.87 17.69
C TRP A 118 -8.36 6.16 17.06
N GLU A 119 -8.38 6.94 15.97
CA GLU A 119 -9.60 7.16 15.19
C GLU A 119 -10.08 5.90 14.48
N PHE A 120 -9.16 4.98 14.17
CA PHE A 120 -9.50 3.73 13.48
C PHE A 120 -9.01 2.46 14.20
N HIS A 121 -8.03 2.55 15.09
CA HIS A 121 -7.51 1.36 15.79
C HIS A 121 -8.56 0.77 16.76
N ASP A 122 -8.74 -0.57 16.68
CA ASP A 122 -9.50 -1.37 17.62
C ASP A 122 -8.51 -2.00 18.63
N PRO A 123 -8.61 -1.65 19.95
CA PRO A 123 -7.66 -2.11 20.97
C PRO A 123 -7.57 -3.64 21.17
N LYS A 124 -8.53 -4.40 20.61
CA LYS A 124 -8.43 -5.88 20.62
C LYS A 124 -7.32 -6.42 19.73
N PHE A 125 -6.82 -5.62 18.77
CA PHE A 125 -5.78 -6.03 17.86
C PHE A 125 -4.39 -5.56 18.34
N ASN A 126 -3.38 -6.35 18.06
CA ASN A 126 -1.97 -6.03 18.30
C ASN A 126 -1.20 -5.69 17.01
N LYS A 127 -1.93 -5.46 15.92
CA LYS A 127 -1.40 -5.14 14.59
C LYS A 127 -2.15 -3.98 13.98
N ILE A 128 -1.42 -3.21 13.15
CA ILE A 128 -1.98 -2.07 12.43
C ILE A 128 -1.44 -2.03 10.99
N CYS A 129 -2.31 -1.70 10.04
CA CYS A 129 -1.96 -1.40 8.66
C CYS A 129 -2.20 0.09 8.39
N LEU A 130 -1.15 0.82 8.08
CA LEU A 130 -1.25 2.22 7.65
C LEU A 130 -1.44 2.25 6.14
N LEU A 131 -2.57 2.76 5.68
CA LEU A 131 -2.87 2.94 4.26
C LEU A 131 -2.31 4.25 3.68
N ASN A 132 -1.44 4.93 4.42
CA ASN A 132 -0.85 6.21 4.02
C ASN A 132 -0.19 6.12 2.65
N ASN A 133 -0.49 7.08 1.77
CA ASN A 133 0.18 7.15 0.46
C ASN A 133 1.67 7.49 0.58
N ASN A 134 2.05 8.26 1.60
CA ASN A 134 3.44 8.50 1.99
C ASN A 134 3.49 9.01 3.44
N THR A 135 3.80 8.15 4.38
CA THR A 135 3.81 8.46 5.82
C THR A 135 4.77 9.60 6.16
N PHE A 136 5.92 9.68 5.50
CA PHE A 136 6.93 10.70 5.81
C PHE A 136 6.69 12.07 5.17
N PHE A 137 5.61 12.25 4.42
CA PHE A 137 5.12 13.58 4.05
C PHE A 137 4.22 14.22 5.11
N ASP A 138 3.76 13.43 6.06
CA ASP A 138 3.05 13.96 7.21
C ASP A 138 4.02 14.78 8.09
N PRO A 139 3.77 16.07 8.34
CA PRO A 139 4.60 16.85 9.25
C PRO A 139 4.64 16.30 10.68
N ARG A 140 3.60 15.58 11.08
CA ARG A 140 3.42 14.97 12.40
C ARG A 140 3.68 13.45 12.39
N TRP A 141 4.44 12.93 11.43
CA TRP A 141 4.73 11.50 11.29
C TRP A 141 5.26 10.84 12.58
N LYS A 142 5.96 11.62 13.44
CA LYS A 142 6.48 11.12 14.72
C LYS A 142 5.37 10.68 15.65
N GLU A 143 4.29 11.43 15.73
CA GLU A 143 3.13 11.11 16.57
C GLU A 143 2.51 9.77 16.17
N THR A 144 2.40 9.49 14.87
CA THR A 144 1.97 8.17 14.37
C THR A 144 2.84 7.04 14.92
N PHE A 145 4.17 7.21 14.90
CA PHE A 145 5.09 6.19 15.40
C PHE A 145 5.05 6.08 16.93
N GLU A 146 4.98 7.19 17.65
CA GLU A 146 4.84 7.23 19.11
C GLU A 146 3.57 6.50 19.57
N GLU A 147 2.43 6.77 18.95
CA GLU A 147 1.18 6.05 19.21
C GLU A 147 1.28 4.55 18.94
N ILE A 148 1.95 4.14 17.85
CA ILE A 148 2.20 2.74 17.51
C ILE A 148 3.06 2.06 18.58
N TRP A 149 4.10 2.73 19.06
CA TRP A 149 4.97 2.18 20.12
C TRP A 149 4.27 2.09 21.47
N ASP A 150 3.53 3.13 21.85
CA ASP A 150 2.76 3.18 23.09
C ASP A 150 1.68 2.08 23.12
N ALA A 151 1.01 1.87 22.00
CA ALA A 151 0.06 0.78 21.81
C ALA A 151 0.72 -0.60 21.58
N ARG A 152 2.07 -0.69 21.49
CA ARG A 152 2.84 -1.91 21.27
C ARG A 152 2.42 -2.69 20.00
N LEU A 153 2.04 -1.98 18.95
CA LEU A 153 1.53 -2.58 17.73
C LEU A 153 2.66 -3.07 16.82
N ALA A 154 2.38 -4.13 16.07
CA ALA A 154 3.17 -4.50 14.90
C ALA A 154 2.56 -3.86 13.64
N VAL A 155 3.40 -3.23 12.83
CA VAL A 155 2.97 -2.59 11.58
C VAL A 155 3.10 -3.57 10.43
N ARG A 156 2.08 -3.65 9.60
CA ARG A 156 2.02 -4.55 8.43
C ARG A 156 1.68 -3.80 7.14
N GLU A 157 2.06 -4.38 6.02
CA GLU A 157 1.71 -3.96 4.66
C GLU A 157 1.82 -2.44 4.40
N HIS A 158 3.05 -1.91 4.23
CA HIS A 158 3.23 -0.51 3.83
C HIS A 158 4.63 -0.30 3.24
N GLY A 159 4.80 0.84 2.57
CA GLY A 159 6.05 1.23 1.97
C GLY A 159 6.53 2.60 2.44
N PHE A 160 7.84 2.77 2.51
CA PHE A 160 8.47 4.03 2.87
C PHE A 160 9.27 4.62 1.72
N ASP A 161 9.13 5.91 1.50
CA ASP A 161 9.86 6.66 0.48
C ASP A 161 11.30 6.93 0.92
N LEU A 162 12.24 6.19 0.36
CA LEU A 162 13.68 6.32 0.66
C LEU A 162 14.23 7.72 0.43
N ARG A 163 13.61 8.52 -0.44
CA ARG A 163 14.06 9.89 -0.75
C ARG A 163 13.83 10.88 0.39
N LEU A 164 13.00 10.50 1.37
CA LEU A 164 12.69 11.29 2.57
C LEU A 164 13.42 10.77 3.81
N ILE A 165 14.19 9.69 3.69
CA ILE A 165 14.87 9.08 4.82
C ILE A 165 16.07 9.94 5.26
N ASP A 166 16.09 10.21 6.54
CA ASP A 166 17.20 10.72 7.33
C ASP A 166 17.41 9.78 8.53
N GLU A 167 18.40 10.07 9.40
CA GLU A 167 18.70 9.23 10.57
C GLU A 167 17.50 9.11 11.52
N GLU A 168 16.75 10.19 11.71
CA GLU A 168 15.60 10.19 12.62
C GLU A 168 14.49 9.27 12.13
N ARG A 169 14.16 9.30 10.82
CA ARG A 169 13.20 8.39 10.21
C ARG A 169 13.71 6.94 10.17
N ALA A 170 15.01 6.77 9.91
CA ALA A 170 15.63 5.45 9.96
C ALA A 170 15.58 4.85 11.38
N ASP A 171 15.81 5.65 12.42
CA ASP A 171 15.67 5.23 13.81
C ASP A 171 14.23 4.84 14.16
N ALA A 172 13.25 5.59 13.70
CA ALA A 172 11.84 5.24 13.88
C ALA A 172 11.53 3.87 13.25
N LEU A 173 12.04 3.61 12.03
CA LEU A 173 11.88 2.31 11.39
C LEU A 173 12.59 1.18 12.17
N ARG A 174 13.81 1.42 12.69
CA ARG A 174 14.54 0.44 13.51
C ARG A 174 13.83 0.10 14.82
N LYS A 175 13.19 1.08 15.44
CA LYS A 175 12.44 0.92 16.70
C LYS A 175 11.09 0.23 16.50
N THR A 176 10.51 0.31 15.32
CA THR A 176 9.17 -0.21 15.04
C THR A 176 9.20 -1.71 14.76
N ARG A 177 8.27 -2.45 15.37
CA ARG A 177 8.05 -3.85 15.05
C ARG A 177 7.24 -3.98 13.78
N PHE A 178 7.75 -4.73 12.78
CA PHE A 178 7.07 -5.00 11.53
C PHE A 178 6.62 -6.46 11.44
N GLU A 179 5.47 -6.70 10.83
CA GLU A 179 5.03 -8.03 10.44
C GLU A 179 5.48 -8.29 9.00
N GLY A 180 6.56 -9.06 8.84
CA GLY A 180 7.17 -9.31 7.53
C GLY A 180 8.22 -8.28 7.12
N ASP A 181 8.50 -8.22 5.82
CA ASP A 181 9.51 -7.32 5.26
C ASP A 181 9.05 -5.86 5.28
N ILE A 182 9.94 -4.95 5.63
CA ILE A 182 9.71 -3.52 5.38
C ILE A 182 9.82 -3.28 3.87
N HIS A 183 8.93 -2.47 3.32
CA HIS A 183 8.91 -2.18 1.89
C HIS A 183 9.43 -0.78 1.61
N TYR A 184 10.25 -0.68 0.57
CA TYR A 184 10.81 0.55 0.00
C TYR A 184 10.54 0.57 -1.50
N ALA A 185 10.87 1.67 -2.18
CA ALA A 185 10.77 1.75 -3.64
C ALA A 185 11.95 2.48 -4.28
N TRP A 186 12.33 2.01 -5.47
CA TRP A 186 13.23 2.70 -6.40
C TRP A 186 12.64 2.68 -7.80
N ASP A 187 11.87 3.70 -8.12
CA ASP A 187 11.10 3.74 -9.37
C ASP A 187 11.86 4.38 -10.54
N ARG A 188 12.70 5.40 -10.29
CA ARG A 188 13.36 6.22 -11.32
C ARG A 188 14.86 6.35 -11.07
N MET A 189 15.64 6.38 -12.17
CA MET A 189 17.10 6.54 -12.09
C MET A 189 17.53 7.88 -11.51
N GLU A 190 16.80 8.95 -11.79
CA GLU A 190 17.11 10.30 -11.28
C GLU A 190 17.12 10.41 -9.74
N ASP A 191 16.45 9.49 -9.05
CA ASP A 191 16.38 9.44 -7.59
C ASP A 191 17.56 8.67 -6.95
N GLU A 192 18.47 8.10 -7.74
CA GLU A 192 19.53 7.17 -7.31
C GLU A 192 20.29 7.64 -6.06
N THR A 193 20.81 8.87 -6.08
CA THR A 193 21.63 9.39 -4.99
C THR A 193 20.90 9.33 -3.64
N LYS A 194 19.63 9.76 -3.61
CA LYS A 194 18.83 9.76 -2.38
C LYS A 194 18.43 8.35 -1.97
N ILE A 195 18.07 7.51 -2.94
CA ILE A 195 17.70 6.11 -2.70
C ILE A 195 18.87 5.34 -2.08
N LEU A 196 20.07 5.44 -2.68
CA LEU A 196 21.25 4.75 -2.15
C LEU A 196 21.68 5.29 -0.78
N ALA A 197 21.52 6.58 -0.52
CA ALA A 197 21.74 7.14 0.81
C ALA A 197 20.76 6.56 1.84
N GLY A 198 19.47 6.52 1.51
CA GLY A 198 18.45 5.94 2.38
C GLY A 198 18.65 4.44 2.64
N LEU A 199 18.94 3.64 1.60
CA LEU A 199 19.19 2.19 1.73
C LEU A 199 20.36 1.83 2.65
N LYS A 200 21.35 2.73 2.81
CA LYS A 200 22.51 2.48 3.70
C LYS A 200 22.16 2.56 5.18
N ILE A 201 21.09 3.27 5.54
CA ILE A 201 20.77 3.58 6.95
C ILE A 201 19.48 2.93 7.43
N VAL A 202 18.58 2.51 6.53
CA VAL A 202 17.32 1.85 6.92
C VAL A 202 17.51 0.37 7.26
N PRO A 203 16.61 -0.24 8.05
CA PRO A 203 16.58 -1.70 8.25
C PRO A 203 16.49 -2.45 6.92
N GLN A 204 17.06 -3.66 6.89
CA GLN A 204 16.94 -4.52 5.72
C GLN A 204 15.46 -4.75 5.35
N GLY A 205 15.15 -4.67 4.06
CA GLY A 205 13.78 -4.82 3.57
C GLY A 205 13.72 -5.17 2.10
N ARG A 206 12.50 -5.13 1.58
CA ARG A 206 12.19 -5.37 0.17
C ARG A 206 12.08 -4.05 -0.57
N VAL A 207 12.75 -3.93 -1.71
CA VAL A 207 12.72 -2.71 -2.53
C VAL A 207 11.96 -2.98 -3.81
N TYR A 208 10.82 -2.34 -3.98
CA TYR A 208 10.05 -2.36 -5.23
C TYR A 208 10.79 -1.59 -6.31
N VAL A 209 10.96 -2.21 -7.46
CA VAL A 209 11.63 -1.63 -8.63
C VAL A 209 10.63 -1.58 -9.77
N LEU A 210 10.19 -0.37 -10.13
CA LEU A 210 9.32 -0.16 -11.28
C LEU A 210 10.13 -0.39 -12.57
N VAL A 211 9.68 -1.29 -13.42
CA VAL A 211 10.34 -1.62 -14.70
C VAL A 211 9.39 -1.43 -15.87
N GLY A 212 9.95 -1.01 -17.01
CA GLY A 212 9.19 -0.82 -18.24
C GLY A 212 8.43 0.50 -18.34
N TYR A 213 8.66 1.45 -17.44
CA TYR A 213 8.09 2.81 -17.51
C TYR A 213 9.01 3.75 -18.30
N ASP A 214 10.17 4.10 -17.77
CA ASP A 214 11.15 5.03 -18.34
C ASP A 214 12.59 4.53 -18.18
N THR A 215 12.78 3.22 -18.03
CA THR A 215 14.08 2.61 -17.80
C THR A 215 14.38 1.50 -18.81
N THR A 216 15.67 1.34 -19.09
CA THR A 216 16.21 0.25 -19.91
C THR A 216 16.42 -1.02 -19.08
N GLU A 217 16.62 -2.15 -19.74
CA GLU A 217 16.96 -3.42 -19.07
C GLU A 217 18.29 -3.32 -18.30
N GLU A 218 19.24 -2.57 -18.82
CA GLU A 218 20.53 -2.36 -18.16
C GLU A 218 20.39 -1.57 -16.86
N GLU A 219 19.57 -0.53 -16.85
CA GLU A 219 19.24 0.26 -15.67
C GLU A 219 18.42 -0.55 -14.64
N ASP A 220 17.50 -1.39 -15.11
CA ASP A 220 16.73 -2.30 -14.25
C ASP A 220 17.66 -3.29 -13.53
N LEU A 221 18.59 -3.92 -14.26
CA LEU A 221 19.61 -4.82 -13.68
C LEU A 221 20.56 -4.07 -12.74
N TYR A 222 20.97 -2.86 -13.11
CA TYR A 222 21.83 -2.01 -12.28
C TYR A 222 21.18 -1.69 -10.93
N ARG A 223 19.93 -1.23 -10.93
CA ARG A 223 19.18 -0.94 -9.69
C ARG A 223 19.08 -2.18 -8.80
N CYS A 224 18.73 -3.33 -9.39
CA CYS A 224 18.66 -4.58 -8.67
C CYS A 224 20.01 -4.97 -8.06
N GLN A 225 21.14 -4.83 -8.80
CA GLN A 225 22.48 -5.10 -8.27
C GLN A 225 22.79 -4.21 -7.08
N LYS A 226 22.55 -2.90 -7.18
CA LYS A 226 22.79 -1.95 -6.07
C LYS A 226 21.98 -2.27 -4.83
N ILE A 227 20.72 -2.67 -5.00
CA ILE A 227 19.85 -3.10 -3.90
C ILE A 227 20.44 -4.34 -3.20
N ILE A 228 20.90 -5.32 -3.98
CA ILE A 228 21.54 -6.55 -3.48
C ILE A 228 22.86 -6.24 -2.76
N ASP A 229 23.69 -5.39 -3.32
CA ASP A 229 24.98 -4.99 -2.74
C ASP A 229 24.79 -4.36 -1.35
N LEU A 230 23.69 -3.63 -1.16
CA LEU A 230 23.29 -3.02 0.12
C LEU A 230 22.47 -3.97 1.03
N LYS A 231 22.42 -5.26 0.71
CA LYS A 231 21.76 -6.32 1.50
C LYS A 231 20.25 -6.24 1.57
N HIS A 232 19.61 -5.54 0.63
CA HIS A 232 18.16 -5.54 0.46
C HIS A 232 17.72 -6.53 -0.62
N ASN A 233 16.41 -6.84 -0.65
CA ASN A 233 15.83 -7.75 -1.64
C ASN A 233 15.06 -6.96 -2.71
N PRO A 234 15.45 -6.98 -3.99
CA PRO A 234 14.67 -6.36 -5.05
C PRO A 234 13.37 -7.13 -5.29
N TYR A 235 12.30 -6.39 -5.65
CA TYR A 235 11.01 -6.94 -6.07
C TYR A 235 10.51 -6.18 -7.28
N ILE A 236 10.24 -6.89 -8.39
CA ILE A 236 9.92 -6.25 -9.66
C ILE A 236 8.44 -5.91 -9.75
N MET A 237 8.17 -4.66 -10.08
CA MET A 237 6.84 -4.12 -10.40
C MET A 237 6.76 -3.82 -11.90
N PRO A 238 6.21 -4.75 -12.72
CA PRO A 238 6.06 -4.54 -14.16
C PRO A 238 5.01 -3.47 -14.45
N PHE A 239 5.38 -2.43 -15.20
CA PHE A 239 4.46 -1.34 -15.56
C PHE A 239 3.54 -1.74 -16.73
N ASN A 240 4.12 -2.19 -17.86
CA ASN A 240 3.37 -2.54 -19.07
C ASN A 240 2.95 -4.01 -19.14
N GLN A 241 3.32 -4.83 -18.15
CA GLN A 241 3.05 -6.27 -18.14
C GLN A 241 3.54 -7.02 -19.38
N SER A 242 4.60 -6.51 -20.06
CA SER A 242 5.21 -7.11 -21.22
C SER A 242 5.83 -8.48 -20.92
N LYS A 243 6.08 -9.30 -21.98
CA LYS A 243 6.76 -10.60 -21.81
C LYS A 243 8.13 -10.46 -21.16
N ARG A 244 8.89 -9.40 -21.50
CA ARG A 244 10.20 -9.08 -20.93
C ARG A 244 10.09 -8.81 -19.42
N GLU A 245 9.21 -7.91 -19.05
CA GLU A 245 9.01 -7.51 -17.63
C GLU A 245 8.55 -8.69 -16.80
N LYS A 246 7.60 -9.49 -17.28
CA LYS A 246 7.13 -10.72 -16.60
C LYS A 246 8.24 -11.75 -16.45
N ARG A 247 9.11 -11.91 -17.47
CA ARG A 247 10.28 -12.78 -17.40
C ARG A 247 11.27 -12.26 -16.36
N PHE A 248 11.55 -10.95 -16.37
CA PHE A 248 12.47 -10.33 -15.39
C PHE A 248 11.94 -10.45 -13.97
N LYS A 249 10.64 -10.22 -13.76
CA LYS A 249 10.00 -10.48 -12.47
C LYS A 249 10.20 -11.92 -11.99
N ARG A 250 9.89 -12.91 -12.83
CA ARG A 250 10.10 -14.33 -12.50
C ARG A 250 11.55 -14.66 -12.17
N PHE A 251 12.50 -14.06 -12.88
CA PHE A 251 13.93 -14.22 -12.59
C PHE A 251 14.28 -13.73 -11.18
N ILE A 252 13.86 -12.53 -10.82
CA ILE A 252 14.11 -11.97 -9.48
C ILE A 252 13.41 -12.80 -8.40
N ASP A 253 12.14 -13.14 -8.59
CA ASP A 253 11.33 -13.93 -7.65
C ASP A 253 11.87 -15.37 -7.47
N SER A 254 12.60 -15.91 -8.45
CA SER A 254 13.22 -17.25 -8.36
C SER A 254 14.43 -17.29 -7.42
N PHE A 255 14.99 -16.16 -7.06
CA PHE A 255 16.21 -16.01 -6.29
C PHE A 255 17.45 -16.73 -6.89
N MET A 256 17.42 -17.16 -8.15
CA MET A 256 18.56 -17.81 -8.82
C MET A 256 19.81 -16.93 -8.84
N TRP A 257 19.61 -15.61 -8.92
CA TRP A 257 20.69 -14.61 -8.88
C TRP A 257 21.57 -14.71 -7.64
N ARG A 258 21.09 -15.26 -6.53
CA ARG A 258 21.87 -15.45 -5.28
C ARG A 258 23.09 -16.36 -5.43
N LYS A 259 23.12 -17.17 -6.50
CA LYS A 259 24.26 -18.05 -6.82
C LYS A 259 25.39 -17.33 -7.58
N TYR A 260 25.15 -16.07 -7.99
CA TYR A 260 26.07 -15.29 -8.80
C TYR A 260 26.53 -14.05 -8.02
N ARG A 261 27.72 -13.57 -8.33
CA ARG A 261 28.21 -12.28 -7.81
C ARG A 261 27.60 -11.08 -8.54
N ASN A 262 27.24 -11.29 -9.81
CA ASN A 262 26.74 -10.26 -10.68
C ASN A 262 25.40 -10.69 -11.28
N ILE A 263 24.35 -9.87 -11.04
CA ILE A 263 23.01 -10.14 -11.52
C ILE A 263 22.90 -10.18 -13.06
N LYS A 264 23.77 -9.46 -13.79
CA LYS A 264 23.81 -9.47 -15.26
C LYS A 264 24.25 -10.86 -15.80
N GLU A 265 25.20 -11.51 -15.11
CA GLU A 265 25.61 -12.88 -15.46
C GLU A 265 24.46 -13.85 -15.20
N ALA A 266 23.85 -13.77 -14.02
CA ALA A 266 22.69 -14.58 -13.68
C ALA A 266 21.53 -14.41 -14.67
N TRP A 267 21.28 -13.18 -15.13
CA TRP A 267 20.23 -12.89 -16.11
C TRP A 267 20.51 -13.50 -17.50
N LYS A 268 21.76 -13.48 -17.96
CA LYS A 268 22.16 -14.13 -19.20
C LYS A 268 21.94 -15.65 -19.17
N ASP A 269 22.21 -16.27 -18.02
CA ASP A 269 22.07 -17.72 -17.84
C ASP A 269 20.62 -18.16 -17.57
N TYR A 270 19.73 -17.19 -17.24
CA TYR A 270 18.34 -17.48 -16.97
C TYR A 270 17.57 -17.82 -18.24
N LYS A 271 17.39 -19.12 -18.50
CA LYS A 271 16.59 -19.68 -19.59
C LYS A 271 15.22 -20.11 -19.05
N VAL A 272 14.14 -19.60 -19.62
CA VAL A 272 12.75 -20.03 -19.36
C VAL A 272 12.21 -20.66 -20.61
#